data_ad977b41f24b3075615ab13ae95d6034
#
_entry.id   ad977b41f24b3075615ab13ae95d6034
#
_cell.length_a   1.000
_cell.length_b   1.000
_cell.length_c   1.000
_cell.angle_alpha   90.00
_cell.angle_beta   90.00
_cell.angle_gamma   90.00
#
_symmetry.space_group_name_H-M   'P 1'
#
loop_
_entity.id
_entity.type
_entity.pdbx_description
1 polymer ?
#
loop_
_entity_poly.entity_id
_entity_poly.type
_entity_poly.pdbx_seq_one_letter_code
_entity_poly.pdbx_strand_id
1 'polypeptide(L)'
;MQTEYDIAIIGGGIQGCAIAQACAAAGFSTLLLEKNDWGHATSSKSSKLIHGGLRYLQTAQFTLVRESLAEREWMFKHAPDLVKPNWFYVPLYKSSKFRPWQLVSGLTVYQMLSAYGAHSQFKRIPKNNGPI
;
A
#
# COMPACT_ATOMS: atom_id res chain seq x y z
N MET A 1 -3.72 32.47 -19.46
CA MET A 1 -3.28 31.91 -18.18
C MET A 1 -4.47 32.06 -17.22
N GLN A 2 -4.90 31.01 -16.56
CA GLN A 2 -5.98 31.10 -15.58
C GLN A 2 -5.45 31.88 -14.38
N THR A 3 -6.17 32.92 -13.95
CA THR A 3 -5.75 33.83 -12.85
C THR A 3 -6.50 33.60 -11.56
N GLU A 4 -7.57 32.80 -11.59
CA GLU A 4 -8.40 32.47 -10.44
C GLU A 4 -8.59 30.97 -10.35
N TYR A 5 -8.50 30.44 -9.14
CA TYR A 5 -8.69 29.03 -8.81
C TYR A 5 -9.62 28.90 -7.60
N ASP A 6 -10.46 27.88 -7.62
CA ASP A 6 -11.33 27.57 -6.48
C ASP A 6 -10.54 27.01 -5.31
N ILE A 7 -9.50 26.21 -5.60
CA ILE A 7 -8.70 25.52 -4.58
C ILE A 7 -7.21 25.63 -4.93
N ALA A 8 -6.41 26.04 -3.93
CA ALA A 8 -4.96 26.00 -4.01
C ALA A 8 -4.41 24.99 -2.99
N ILE A 9 -3.57 24.06 -3.48
CA ILE A 9 -2.96 22.99 -2.68
C ILE A 9 -1.46 23.23 -2.63
N ILE A 10 -0.87 23.23 -1.45
CA ILE A 10 0.56 23.41 -1.25
C ILE A 10 1.20 22.07 -0.87
N GLY A 11 2.10 21.60 -1.71
CA GLY A 11 2.84 20.36 -1.57
C GLY A 11 2.45 19.28 -2.58
N GLY A 12 3.39 18.92 -3.45
CA GLY A 12 3.24 17.95 -4.55
C GLY A 12 3.64 16.51 -4.16
N GLY A 13 3.45 16.13 -2.90
CA GLY A 13 3.57 14.72 -2.47
C GLY A 13 2.31 13.91 -2.78
N ILE A 14 2.28 12.64 -2.35
CA ILE A 14 1.15 11.73 -2.61
C ILE A 14 -0.18 12.30 -2.12
N GLN A 15 -0.20 12.97 -0.97
CA GLN A 15 -1.40 13.58 -0.39
C GLN A 15 -1.90 14.75 -1.25
N GLY A 16 -1.02 15.67 -1.61
CA GLY A 16 -1.38 16.83 -2.43
C GLY A 16 -1.87 16.41 -3.83
N CYS A 17 -1.22 15.44 -4.44
CA CYS A 17 -1.65 14.89 -5.73
C CYS A 17 -3.04 14.23 -5.63
N ALA A 18 -3.29 13.45 -4.58
CA ALA A 18 -4.59 12.80 -4.38
C ALA A 18 -5.72 13.81 -4.14
N ILE A 19 -5.46 14.85 -3.32
CA ILE A 19 -6.42 15.93 -3.09
C ILE A 19 -6.69 16.70 -4.39
N ALA A 20 -5.63 17.03 -5.15
CA ALA A 20 -5.78 17.73 -6.43
C ALA A 20 -6.64 16.94 -7.43
N GLN A 21 -6.39 15.64 -7.52
CA GLN A 21 -7.19 14.74 -8.36
C GLN A 21 -8.66 14.72 -7.91
N ALA A 22 -8.92 14.57 -6.63
CA ALA A 22 -10.28 14.52 -6.09
C ALA A 22 -11.04 15.84 -6.34
N CYS A 23 -10.39 16.99 -6.09
CA CYS A 23 -10.97 18.31 -6.34
C CYS A 23 -11.27 18.53 -7.82
N ALA A 24 -10.33 18.20 -8.70
CA ALA A 24 -10.52 18.32 -10.14
C ALA A 24 -11.65 17.38 -10.66
N ALA A 25 -11.72 16.15 -10.12
CA ALA A 25 -12.80 15.22 -10.44
C ALA A 25 -14.19 15.72 -9.97
N ALA A 26 -14.21 16.50 -8.90
CA ALA A 26 -15.43 17.18 -8.41
C ALA A 26 -15.78 18.46 -9.19
N GLY A 27 -15.00 18.86 -10.18
CA GLY A 27 -15.25 20.00 -11.04
C GLY A 27 -14.65 21.32 -10.57
N PHE A 28 -13.84 21.32 -9.50
CA PHE A 28 -13.17 22.53 -9.04
C PHE A 28 -11.93 22.85 -9.87
N SER A 29 -11.73 24.14 -10.18
CA SER A 29 -10.48 24.63 -10.73
C SER A 29 -9.40 24.58 -9.65
N THR A 30 -8.39 23.70 -9.84
CA THR A 30 -7.45 23.36 -8.77
C THR A 30 -6.03 23.72 -9.17
N LEU A 31 -5.30 24.42 -8.30
CA LEU A 31 -3.90 24.74 -8.43
C LEU A 31 -3.09 23.91 -7.42
N LEU A 32 -2.13 23.14 -7.91
CA LEU A 32 -1.18 22.40 -7.07
C LEU A 32 0.21 23.02 -7.19
N LEU A 33 0.77 23.43 -6.06
CA LEU A 33 2.09 24.07 -5.97
C LEU A 33 3.08 23.18 -5.23
N GLU A 34 4.26 23.00 -5.81
CA GLU A 34 5.40 22.31 -5.18
C GLU A 34 6.64 23.21 -5.29
N LYS A 35 7.39 23.31 -4.19
CA LYS A 35 8.60 24.16 -4.14
C LYS A 35 9.85 23.48 -4.73
N ASN A 36 9.84 22.17 -4.82
CA ASN A 36 10.91 21.33 -5.35
C ASN A 36 10.35 20.42 -6.47
N ASP A 37 10.89 19.22 -6.60
CA ASP A 37 10.34 18.19 -7.48
C ASP A 37 9.12 17.49 -6.89
N TRP A 38 8.27 16.97 -7.76
CA TRP A 38 7.10 16.18 -7.38
C TRP A 38 7.49 14.95 -6.54
N GLY A 39 6.86 14.78 -5.41
CA GLY A 39 7.16 13.69 -4.51
C GLY A 39 8.49 13.79 -3.76
N HIS A 40 9.20 14.90 -3.83
CA HIS A 40 10.56 15.09 -3.32
C HIS A 40 10.75 14.71 -1.85
N ALA A 41 9.80 15.00 -0.98
CA ALA A 41 9.91 14.78 0.46
C ALA A 41 9.59 13.31 0.85
N THR A 42 8.65 13.09 1.76
CA THR A 42 8.28 11.78 2.31
C THR A 42 7.87 10.75 1.25
N SER A 43 7.20 11.19 0.19
CA SER A 43 6.71 10.29 -0.87
C SER A 43 7.85 9.58 -1.60
N SER A 44 8.99 10.22 -1.82
CA SER A 44 10.16 9.60 -2.44
C SER A 44 11.01 8.79 -1.47
N LYS A 45 10.91 9.06 -0.16
CA LYS A 45 11.70 8.44 0.92
C LYS A 45 10.99 7.29 1.62
N SER A 46 9.86 6.85 1.10
CA SER A 46 9.15 5.66 1.58
C SER A 46 9.80 4.37 1.06
N SER A 47 9.43 3.22 1.61
CA SER A 47 9.85 1.92 1.09
C SER A 47 9.30 1.61 -0.31
N LYS A 48 8.37 2.42 -0.80
CA LYS A 48 7.62 2.25 -2.07
C LYS A 48 6.91 0.91 -2.17
N LEU A 49 6.63 0.29 -1.03
CA LEU A 49 5.88 -0.95 -0.93
C LEU A 49 4.40 -0.65 -0.71
N ILE A 50 3.58 -1.15 -1.61
CA ILE A 50 2.13 -1.10 -1.48
C ILE A 50 1.69 -2.39 -0.79
N HIS A 51 1.20 -2.28 0.42
CA HIS A 51 0.81 -3.42 1.25
C HIS A 51 -0.56 -3.20 1.88
N GLY A 52 -1.29 -4.29 2.14
CA GLY A 52 -2.61 -4.23 2.78
C GLY A 52 -2.57 -4.13 4.30
N GLY A 53 -1.49 -3.60 4.88
CA GLY A 53 -1.44 -3.32 6.31
C GLY A 53 -1.49 -4.54 7.23
N LEU A 54 -0.76 -5.62 6.93
CA LEU A 54 -0.73 -6.85 7.73
C LEU A 54 -0.52 -6.58 9.24
N ARG A 55 0.23 -5.53 9.60
CA ARG A 55 0.47 -5.14 10.98
C ARG A 55 -0.82 -4.76 11.73
N TYR A 56 -1.82 -4.21 11.03
CA TYR A 56 -3.08 -3.79 11.63
C TYR A 56 -3.97 -4.97 12.07
N LEU A 57 -3.69 -6.19 11.60
CA LEU A 57 -4.35 -7.38 12.13
C LEU A 57 -4.03 -7.62 13.60
N GLN A 58 -2.85 -7.22 14.08
CA GLN A 58 -2.47 -7.34 15.49
C GLN A 58 -3.31 -6.45 16.41
N THR A 59 -3.90 -5.39 15.87
CA THR A 59 -4.76 -4.44 16.58
C THR A 59 -6.24 -4.61 16.19
N ALA A 60 -6.58 -5.72 15.53
CA ALA A 60 -7.94 -6.07 15.09
C ALA A 60 -8.63 -5.00 14.20
N GLN A 61 -7.85 -4.20 13.46
CA GLN A 61 -8.37 -3.18 12.55
C GLN A 61 -8.72 -3.80 11.18
N PHE A 62 -9.65 -4.73 11.16
CA PHE A 62 -10.01 -5.51 9.95
C PHE A 62 -10.56 -4.66 8.81
N THR A 63 -11.33 -3.62 9.11
CA THR A 63 -11.87 -2.70 8.11
C THR A 63 -10.75 -2.00 7.35
N LEU A 64 -9.76 -1.45 8.09
CA LEU A 64 -8.62 -0.76 7.49
C LEU A 64 -7.77 -1.70 6.64
N VAL A 65 -7.60 -2.96 7.07
CA VAL A 65 -6.89 -3.98 6.28
C VAL A 65 -7.63 -4.26 4.98
N ARG A 66 -8.97 -4.44 5.04
CA ARG A 66 -9.80 -4.71 3.87
C ARG A 66 -9.76 -3.55 2.86
N GLU A 67 -9.89 -2.31 3.32
CA GLU A 67 -9.78 -1.12 2.48
C GLU A 67 -8.41 -1.03 1.81
N SER A 68 -7.33 -1.18 2.59
CA SER A 68 -5.96 -1.17 2.05
C SER A 68 -5.72 -2.27 1.01
N LEU A 69 -6.32 -3.45 1.20
CA LEU A 69 -6.24 -4.56 0.25
C LEU A 69 -7.04 -4.26 -1.03
N ALA A 70 -8.21 -3.66 -0.91
CA ALA A 70 -9.04 -3.27 -2.07
C ALA A 70 -8.31 -2.21 -2.92
N GLU A 71 -7.73 -1.19 -2.29
CA GLU A 71 -6.92 -0.18 -2.97
C GLU A 71 -5.71 -0.79 -3.67
N ARG A 72 -5.02 -1.74 -3.04
CA ARG A 72 -3.90 -2.44 -3.65
C ARG A 72 -4.32 -3.21 -4.90
N GLU A 73 -5.42 -3.97 -4.85
CA GLU A 73 -5.92 -4.71 -6.01
C GLU A 73 -6.39 -3.75 -7.12
N TRP A 74 -7.00 -2.62 -6.75
CA TRP A 74 -7.34 -1.57 -7.69
C TRP A 74 -6.10 -1.05 -8.42
N MET A 75 -5.00 -0.78 -7.71
CA MET A 75 -3.74 -0.32 -8.31
C MET A 75 -3.12 -1.37 -9.24
N PHE A 76 -3.16 -2.66 -8.90
CA PHE A 76 -2.71 -3.72 -9.81
C PHE A 76 -3.48 -3.73 -11.12
N LYS A 77 -4.77 -3.43 -11.06
CA LYS A 77 -5.64 -3.39 -12.25
C LYS A 77 -5.44 -2.13 -13.10
N HIS A 78 -5.25 -0.97 -12.47
CA HIS A 78 -5.28 0.33 -13.16
C HIS A 78 -3.89 0.92 -13.41
N ALA A 79 -2.86 0.43 -12.73
CA ALA A 79 -1.48 0.87 -12.90
C ALA A 79 -0.49 -0.32 -12.97
N PRO A 80 -0.71 -1.33 -13.85
CA PRO A 80 0.10 -2.55 -13.89
C PRO A 80 1.56 -2.29 -14.27
N ASP A 81 1.84 -1.20 -14.96
CA ASP A 81 3.21 -0.82 -15.33
C ASP A 81 4.00 -0.27 -14.15
N LEU A 82 3.32 0.34 -13.17
CA LEU A 82 3.92 0.97 -12.00
C LEU A 82 3.93 0.06 -10.77
N VAL A 83 2.92 -0.80 -10.63
CA VAL A 83 2.72 -1.65 -9.46
C VAL A 83 2.90 -3.11 -9.85
N LYS A 84 3.94 -3.74 -9.32
CA LYS A 84 4.26 -5.15 -9.59
C LYS A 84 4.27 -5.97 -8.32
N PRO A 85 3.77 -7.23 -8.34
CA PRO A 85 3.85 -8.12 -7.20
C PRO A 85 5.31 -8.45 -6.89
N ASN A 86 5.63 -8.50 -5.59
CA ASN A 86 6.94 -8.90 -5.12
C ASN A 86 6.83 -9.94 -3.99
N TRP A 87 7.75 -10.90 -3.97
CA TRP A 87 7.79 -11.93 -2.95
C TRP A 87 8.64 -11.48 -1.76
N PHE A 88 8.09 -11.70 -0.57
CA PHE A 88 8.79 -11.43 0.68
C PHE A 88 9.05 -12.74 1.41
N TYR A 89 10.29 -12.96 1.78
CA TYR A 89 10.70 -14.08 2.61
C TYR A 89 10.76 -13.62 4.07
N VAL A 90 10.02 -14.27 4.94
CA VAL A 90 10.01 -13.98 6.37
C VAL A 90 10.71 -15.12 7.10
N PRO A 91 11.99 -14.96 7.48
CA PRO A 91 12.71 -15.97 8.22
C PRO A 91 12.16 -16.06 9.65
N LEU A 92 11.91 -17.28 10.11
CA LEU A 92 11.45 -17.56 11.47
C LEU A 92 12.53 -18.29 12.27
N TYR A 93 13.05 -17.62 13.26
CA TYR A 93 14.03 -18.16 14.20
C TYR A 93 13.35 -18.62 15.50
N LYS A 94 14.06 -19.42 16.32
CA LYS A 94 13.58 -19.81 17.65
C LYS A 94 13.29 -18.60 18.57
N SER A 95 14.04 -17.52 18.37
CA SER A 95 13.90 -16.24 19.09
C SER A 95 12.87 -15.28 18.46
N SER A 96 12.21 -15.63 17.36
CA SER A 96 11.24 -14.76 16.72
C SER A 96 10.04 -14.50 17.62
N LYS A 97 9.52 -13.25 17.60
CA LYS A 97 8.37 -12.81 18.40
C LYS A 97 7.12 -13.67 18.16
N PHE A 98 6.95 -14.14 16.92
CA PHE A 98 5.78 -14.95 16.53
C PHE A 98 6.20 -16.38 16.25
N ARG A 99 5.39 -17.32 16.74
CA ARG A 99 5.48 -18.72 16.37
C ARG A 99 5.01 -18.95 14.94
N PRO A 100 5.52 -19.98 14.24
CA PRO A 100 5.10 -20.26 12.84
C PRO A 100 3.59 -20.36 12.65
N TRP A 101 2.86 -20.99 13.59
CA TRP A 101 1.42 -21.14 13.52
C TRP A 101 0.68 -19.78 13.64
N GLN A 102 1.19 -18.86 14.48
CA GLN A 102 0.60 -17.52 14.64
C GLN A 102 0.74 -16.71 13.34
N LEU A 103 1.89 -16.82 12.68
CA LEU A 103 2.10 -16.15 11.40
C LEU A 103 1.20 -16.74 10.32
N VAL A 104 1.10 -18.07 10.23
CA VAL A 104 0.23 -18.75 9.27
C VAL A 104 -1.22 -18.36 9.50
N SER A 105 -1.73 -18.37 10.74
CA SER A 105 -3.11 -17.96 11.02
C SER A 105 -3.38 -16.49 10.64
N GLY A 106 -2.45 -15.58 10.98
CA GLY A 106 -2.55 -14.18 10.59
C GLY A 106 -2.55 -13.97 9.07
N LEU A 107 -1.70 -14.67 8.34
CA LEU A 107 -1.66 -14.63 6.87
C LEU A 107 -2.90 -15.24 6.24
N THR A 108 -3.49 -16.29 6.85
CA THR A 108 -4.75 -16.86 6.38
C THR A 108 -5.90 -15.85 6.52
N VAL A 109 -6.01 -15.20 7.67
CA VAL A 109 -7.01 -14.14 7.88
C VAL A 109 -6.80 -12.99 6.87
N TYR A 110 -5.54 -12.58 6.68
CA TYR A 110 -5.19 -11.55 5.70
C TYR A 110 -5.61 -11.93 4.27
N GLN A 111 -5.39 -13.18 3.88
CA GLN A 111 -5.82 -13.71 2.58
C GLN A 111 -7.34 -13.74 2.44
N MET A 112 -8.06 -14.13 3.50
CA MET A 112 -9.53 -14.09 3.52
C MET A 112 -10.07 -12.65 3.36
N LEU A 113 -9.46 -11.69 4.04
CA LEU A 113 -9.84 -10.27 3.93
C LEU A 113 -9.59 -9.68 2.53
N SER A 114 -8.63 -10.22 1.79
CA SER A 114 -8.37 -9.85 0.39
C SER A 114 -9.34 -10.50 -0.61
N ALA A 115 -10.39 -11.17 -0.14
CA ALA A 115 -11.29 -11.98 -0.98
C ALA A 115 -10.52 -12.97 -1.89
N TYR A 116 -9.45 -13.57 -1.38
CA TYR A 116 -8.55 -14.47 -2.12
C TYR A 116 -7.94 -13.86 -3.40
N GLY A 117 -7.72 -12.55 -3.41
CA GLY A 117 -7.05 -11.84 -4.50
C GLY A 117 -5.75 -12.56 -4.90
N ALA A 118 -5.47 -12.60 -6.20
CA ALA A 118 -4.32 -13.33 -6.76
C ALA A 118 -2.97 -12.93 -6.14
N HIS A 119 -2.87 -11.69 -5.64
CA HIS A 119 -1.64 -11.11 -5.08
C HIS A 119 -1.54 -11.21 -3.55
N SER A 120 -2.42 -11.97 -2.88
CA SER A 120 -2.41 -12.16 -1.42
C SER A 120 -1.97 -13.56 -0.99
N GLN A 121 -1.41 -14.33 -1.90
CA GLN A 121 -1.02 -15.71 -1.62
C GLN A 121 0.26 -15.76 -0.75
N PHE A 122 0.31 -16.73 0.15
CA PHE A 122 1.51 -17.06 0.89
C PHE A 122 1.81 -18.56 0.79
N LYS A 123 3.09 -18.91 0.89
CA LYS A 123 3.56 -20.29 0.84
C LYS A 123 4.55 -20.54 1.97
N ARG A 124 4.40 -21.64 2.67
CA ARG A 124 5.39 -22.12 3.64
C ARG A 124 6.53 -22.80 2.87
N ILE A 125 7.75 -22.35 3.11
CA ILE A 125 8.95 -22.96 2.55
C ILE A 125 9.55 -23.88 3.61
N PRO A 126 9.76 -25.19 3.33
CA PRO A 126 10.47 -26.08 4.23
C PRO A 126 11.90 -25.61 4.48
N LYS A 127 12.45 -25.92 5.64
CA LYS A 127 13.80 -25.50 6.07
C LYS A 127 14.91 -25.84 5.06
N ASN A 128 14.74 -26.93 4.29
CA ASN A 128 15.75 -27.42 3.33
C ASN A 128 15.66 -26.80 1.93
N ASN A 129 14.62 -25.99 1.65
CA ASN A 129 14.36 -25.40 0.33
C ASN A 129 14.33 -23.86 0.40
N GLY A 130 14.84 -23.26 1.46
CA GLY A 130 14.95 -21.81 1.56
C GLY A 130 16.02 -21.27 0.58
N PRO A 131 15.90 -20.01 0.14
CA PRO A 131 16.98 -19.38 -0.59
C PRO A 131 18.24 -19.35 0.30
N ILE A 132 19.38 -19.63 -0.32
CA ILE A 132 20.72 -19.58 0.29
C ILE A 132 21.10 -18.12 0.49
#